data_0307661eab60e1fd7239f76e29a1cbc8
#
_entry.id   0307661eab60e1fd7239f76e29a1cbc8
#
_cell.length_a   1.000
_cell.length_b   1.000
_cell.length_c   1.000
_cell.angle_alpha   90.00
_cell.angle_beta   90.00
_cell.angle_gamma   90.00
#
_symmetry.space_group_name_H-M   'P 1'
#
loop_
_entity.id
_entity.type
_entity.pdbx_description
1 polymer ?
#
loop_
_entity_poly.entity_id
_entity_poly.type
_entity_poly.pdbx_seq_one_letter_code
_entity_poly.pdbx_strand_id
1 'polypeptide(L)'
;MEKQFYNFVKEVYDKQLGVEGIAIADGEKILMEHHFTPDQARNIYSHTKSYMSTAVGLAIADGKLSLDDRLAEFFPEAVPENAQPELFEIRLRQDRKSVV
;
A
#
# COMPACT_ATOMS: atom_id res chain seq x y z
N MET A 1 1.22 -18.37 21.66
CA MET A 1 0.60 -17.69 20.51
C MET A 1 -0.75 -18.29 20.11
N GLU A 2 -0.88 -19.61 20.06
CA GLU A 2 -2.14 -20.25 19.67
C GLU A 2 -3.33 -19.84 20.53
N LYS A 3 -3.11 -19.71 21.85
CA LYS A 3 -4.17 -19.30 22.78
C LYS A 3 -4.64 -17.87 22.50
N GLN A 4 -3.69 -16.96 22.26
CA GLN A 4 -4.03 -15.57 21.94
C GLN A 4 -4.78 -15.48 20.61
N PHE A 5 -4.37 -16.25 19.61
CA PHE A 5 -5.06 -16.31 18.32
C PHE A 5 -6.50 -16.83 18.49
N TYR A 6 -6.67 -17.91 19.21
CA TYR A 6 -7.99 -18.47 19.51
C TYR A 6 -8.89 -17.45 20.22
N ASN A 7 -8.34 -16.77 21.25
CA ASN A 7 -9.10 -15.76 21.98
C ASN A 7 -9.51 -14.58 21.08
N PHE A 8 -8.63 -14.17 20.19
CA PHE A 8 -8.95 -13.12 19.20
C PHE A 8 -10.11 -13.55 18.30
N VAL A 9 -10.01 -14.73 17.72
CA VAL A 9 -11.04 -15.26 16.81
C VAL A 9 -12.38 -15.34 17.55
N LYS A 10 -12.36 -15.85 18.78
CA LYS A 10 -13.57 -15.96 19.61
C LYS A 10 -14.20 -14.59 19.86
N GLU A 11 -13.40 -13.58 20.22
CA GLU A 11 -13.92 -12.23 20.45
C GLU A 11 -14.52 -11.60 19.21
N VAL A 12 -13.93 -11.85 18.05
CA VAL A 12 -14.48 -11.35 16.78
C VAL A 12 -15.90 -11.89 16.58
N TYR A 13 -16.12 -13.19 16.81
CA TYR A 13 -17.45 -13.78 16.72
C TYR A 13 -18.40 -13.29 17.81
N ASP A 14 -17.94 -13.31 19.06
CA ASP A 14 -18.78 -12.97 20.23
C ASP A 14 -19.26 -11.52 20.19
N LYS A 15 -18.40 -10.61 19.78
CA LYS A 15 -18.68 -9.17 19.75
C LYS A 15 -19.10 -8.66 18.37
N GLN A 16 -19.21 -9.55 17.40
CA GLN A 16 -19.59 -9.22 16.02
C GLN A 16 -18.73 -8.10 15.44
N LEU A 17 -17.42 -8.22 15.63
CA LEU A 17 -16.47 -7.27 15.05
C LEU A 17 -16.39 -7.47 13.54
N GLY A 18 -16.23 -6.38 12.78
CA GLY A 18 -16.23 -6.42 11.34
C GLY A 18 -14.92 -6.91 10.71
N VAL A 19 -14.29 -7.92 11.30
CA VAL A 19 -13.04 -8.50 10.77
C VAL A 19 -13.38 -9.57 9.75
N GLU A 20 -12.75 -9.52 8.59
CA GLU A 20 -13.03 -10.47 7.50
C GLU A 20 -12.04 -11.61 7.46
N GLY A 21 -10.81 -11.38 7.87
CA GLY A 21 -9.78 -12.41 7.93
C GLY A 21 -8.60 -11.97 8.77
N ILE A 22 -7.81 -12.93 9.21
CA ILE A 22 -6.55 -12.68 9.91
C ILE A 22 -5.53 -13.72 9.48
N ALA A 23 -4.30 -13.29 9.30
CA ALA A 23 -3.17 -14.17 9.11
C ALA A 23 -2.00 -13.68 9.96
N ILE A 24 -1.28 -14.60 10.57
CA ILE A 24 -0.05 -14.31 11.31
C ILE A 24 1.08 -15.05 10.61
N ALA A 25 2.12 -14.30 10.26
CA ALA A 25 3.26 -14.83 9.54
C ALA A 25 4.56 -14.52 10.27
N ASP A 26 5.56 -15.36 10.05
CA ASP A 26 6.94 -15.14 10.46
C ASP A 26 7.81 -15.35 9.20
N GLY A 27 8.33 -14.26 8.66
CA GLY A 27 8.99 -14.30 7.37
C GLY A 27 8.05 -14.78 6.27
N GLU A 28 8.44 -15.82 5.55
CA GLU A 28 7.63 -16.39 4.47
C GLU A 28 6.63 -17.44 4.95
N LYS A 29 6.67 -17.79 6.23
CA LYS A 29 5.83 -18.85 6.80
C LYS A 29 4.59 -18.29 7.46
N ILE A 30 3.42 -18.75 7.00
CA ILE A 30 2.14 -18.43 7.67
C ILE A 30 2.00 -19.39 8.86
N LEU A 31 1.91 -18.82 10.06
CA LEU A 31 1.78 -19.57 11.30
C LEU A 31 0.33 -19.93 11.59
N MET A 32 -0.58 -18.99 11.40
CA MET A 32 -2.00 -19.15 11.65
C MET A 32 -2.80 -18.28 10.68
N GLU A 33 -3.96 -18.77 10.29
CA GLU A 33 -4.85 -18.08 9.37
C GLU A 33 -6.31 -18.44 9.68
N HIS A 34 -7.19 -17.45 9.60
CA HIS A 34 -8.62 -17.68 9.76
C HIS A 34 -9.40 -16.67 8.92
N HIS A 35 -10.42 -17.16 8.22
CA HIS A 35 -11.33 -16.36 7.41
C HIS A 35 -12.71 -16.34 8.07
N PHE A 36 -13.19 -15.14 8.44
CA PHE A 36 -14.53 -14.95 9.00
C PHE A 36 -15.59 -14.86 7.91
N THR A 37 -15.18 -14.50 6.70
CA THR A 37 -16.02 -14.43 5.50
C THR A 37 -15.29 -15.11 4.35
N PRO A 38 -15.99 -15.47 3.25
CA PRO A 38 -15.31 -16.06 2.10
C PRO A 38 -14.18 -15.17 1.59
N ASP A 39 -13.07 -15.82 1.22
CA ASP A 39 -11.92 -15.09 0.66
C ASP A 39 -12.30 -14.54 -0.72
N GLN A 40 -12.07 -13.25 -0.92
CA GLN A 40 -12.35 -12.57 -2.18
C GLN A 40 -11.51 -11.30 -2.28
N ALA A 41 -11.34 -10.81 -3.51
CA ALA A 41 -10.65 -9.56 -3.73
C ALA A 41 -11.43 -8.40 -3.10
N ARG A 42 -10.72 -7.52 -2.42
CA ARG A 42 -11.31 -6.37 -1.73
C ARG A 42 -10.49 -5.12 -1.98
N ASN A 43 -11.14 -3.98 -1.86
CA ASN A 43 -10.46 -2.70 -1.90
C ASN A 43 -9.66 -2.52 -0.59
N ILE A 44 -8.36 -2.33 -0.69
CA ILE A 44 -7.46 -2.16 0.45
C ILE A 44 -7.14 -0.70 0.76
N TYR A 45 -7.78 0.22 0.05
CA TYR A 45 -7.65 1.67 0.27
C TYR A 45 -6.18 2.11 0.37
N SER A 46 -5.81 2.83 1.42
CA SER A 46 -4.46 3.39 1.58
C SER A 46 -3.35 2.35 1.71
N HIS A 47 -3.66 1.10 2.00
CA HIS A 47 -2.65 0.04 2.00
C HIS A 47 -2.00 -0.11 0.60
N THR A 48 -2.73 0.25 -0.46
CA THR A 48 -2.23 0.31 -1.84
C THR A 48 -0.97 1.17 -1.94
N LYS A 49 -0.83 2.21 -1.13
CA LYS A 49 0.34 3.09 -1.17
C LYS A 49 1.64 2.37 -0.85
N SER A 50 1.59 1.39 0.05
CA SER A 50 2.76 0.56 0.37
C SER A 50 3.17 -0.30 -0.82
N TYR A 51 2.21 -0.87 -1.55
CA TYR A 51 2.48 -1.62 -2.77
C TYR A 51 3.06 -0.71 -3.85
N MET A 52 2.50 0.49 -4.02
CA MET A 52 3.02 1.46 -4.99
C MET A 52 4.45 1.89 -4.65
N SER A 53 4.73 2.13 -3.38
CA SER A 53 6.08 2.48 -2.94
C SER A 53 7.08 1.36 -3.23
N THR A 54 6.67 0.12 -3.04
CA THR A 54 7.49 -1.05 -3.36
C THR A 54 7.75 -1.14 -4.86
N ALA A 55 6.72 -0.93 -5.69
CA ALA A 55 6.86 -0.94 -7.15
C ALA A 55 7.82 0.15 -7.63
N VAL A 56 7.70 1.35 -7.07
CA VAL A 56 8.61 2.46 -7.38
C VAL A 56 10.05 2.11 -6.98
N GLY A 57 10.23 1.51 -5.79
CA GLY A 57 11.54 1.07 -5.32
C GLY A 57 12.19 0.04 -6.25
N LEU A 58 11.41 -0.89 -6.77
CA LEU A 58 11.89 -1.88 -7.75
C LEU A 58 12.30 -1.19 -9.05
N ALA A 59 11.54 -0.22 -9.53
CA ALA A 59 11.88 0.53 -10.74
C ALA A 59 13.16 1.34 -10.56
N ILE A 60 13.37 1.91 -9.37
CA ILE A 60 14.62 2.62 -9.04
C ILE A 60 15.79 1.64 -9.04
N ALA A 61 15.63 0.47 -8.45
CA ALA A 61 16.67 -0.56 -8.43
C ALA A 61 17.05 -1.02 -9.85
N ASP A 62 16.08 -1.04 -10.77
CA ASP A 62 16.30 -1.38 -12.18
C ASP A 62 16.86 -0.20 -12.99
N GLY A 63 17.10 0.95 -12.39
CA GLY A 63 17.63 2.12 -13.07
C GLY A 63 16.63 2.86 -13.96
N LYS A 64 15.33 2.58 -13.82
CA LYS A 64 14.29 3.18 -14.66
C LYS A 64 13.75 4.48 -14.11
N LEU A 65 13.85 4.68 -12.80
CA LEU A 65 13.36 5.86 -12.09
C LEU A 65 14.40 6.35 -11.10
N SER A 66 14.27 7.63 -10.74
CA SER A 66 14.99 8.23 -9.63
C SER A 66 14.00 9.03 -8.78
N LEU A 67 14.22 9.11 -7.49
CA LEU A 67 13.40 9.96 -6.61
C LEU A 67 13.49 11.44 -6.98
N ASP A 68 14.54 11.84 -7.68
CA ASP A 68 14.74 13.21 -8.14
C ASP A 68 14.13 13.51 -9.50
N ASP A 69 13.54 12.50 -10.16
CA ASP A 69 12.85 12.70 -11.42
C ASP A 69 11.63 13.61 -11.25
N ARG A 70 11.41 14.47 -12.22
CA ARG A 70 10.28 15.41 -12.23
C ARG A 70 9.06 14.75 -12.85
N LEU A 71 7.92 14.81 -12.15
CA LEU A 71 6.70 14.15 -12.62
C LEU A 71 6.21 14.70 -13.96
N ALA A 72 6.35 16.00 -14.19
CA ALA A 72 5.89 16.61 -15.44
C ALA A 72 6.60 16.07 -16.68
N GLU A 73 7.81 15.56 -16.53
CA GLU A 73 8.57 14.97 -17.64
C GLU A 73 7.98 13.64 -18.12
N PHE A 74 7.36 12.89 -17.21
CA PHE A 74 6.70 11.60 -17.53
C PHE A 74 5.32 11.78 -18.14
N PHE A 75 4.65 12.88 -17.82
CA PHE A 75 3.27 13.13 -18.21
C PHE A 75 3.11 14.51 -18.87
N PRO A 76 3.87 14.81 -19.93
CA PRO A 76 3.81 16.15 -20.56
C PRO A 76 2.40 16.47 -21.06
N GLU A 77 1.63 15.46 -21.47
CA GLU A 77 0.29 15.62 -22.00
C GLU A 77 -0.72 16.04 -20.91
N ALA A 78 -0.43 15.71 -19.66
CA ALA A 78 -1.29 16.05 -18.53
C ALA A 78 -1.00 17.44 -17.96
N VAL A 79 0.05 18.11 -18.41
CA VAL A 79 0.41 19.44 -17.92
C VAL A 79 -0.50 20.48 -18.58
N PRO A 80 -1.27 21.28 -17.81
CA PRO A 80 -2.11 22.34 -18.39
C PRO A 80 -1.26 23.43 -19.02
N GLU A 81 -1.80 24.13 -20.04
CA GLU A 81 -1.10 25.24 -20.69
C GLU A 81 -0.80 26.39 -19.72
N ASN A 82 -1.67 26.58 -18.72
CA ASN A 82 -1.54 27.63 -17.70
C ASN A 82 -0.98 27.10 -16.38
N ALA A 83 -0.21 26.03 -16.41
CA ALA A 83 0.37 25.44 -15.20
C ALA A 83 1.28 26.44 -14.47
N GLN A 84 1.21 26.41 -13.15
CA GLN A 84 2.11 27.18 -12.32
C GLN A 84 3.55 26.65 -12.47
N PRO A 85 4.58 27.54 -12.38
CA PRO A 85 5.97 27.08 -12.49
C PRO A 85 6.34 25.96 -11.50
N GLU A 86 5.74 25.97 -10.33
CA GLU A 86 5.99 24.98 -9.28
C GLU A 86 5.64 23.56 -9.69
N LEU A 87 4.68 23.41 -10.62
CA LEU A 87 4.29 22.08 -11.11
C LEU A 87 5.48 21.35 -11.75
N PHE A 88 6.35 22.09 -12.46
CA PHE A 88 7.51 21.53 -13.14
C PHE A 88 8.64 21.14 -12.18
N GLU A 89 8.54 21.54 -10.93
CA GLU A 89 9.55 21.25 -9.91
C GLU A 89 9.18 20.06 -9.01
N ILE A 90 7.94 19.54 -9.12
CA ILE A 90 7.49 18.41 -8.33
C ILE A 90 8.26 17.16 -8.76
N ARG A 91 8.93 16.54 -7.80
CA ARG A 91 9.72 15.34 -8.01
C ARG A 91 9.00 14.12 -7.43
N LEU A 92 9.39 12.94 -7.89
CA LEU A 92 8.81 11.67 -7.41
C LEU A 92 8.89 11.55 -5.89
N ARG A 93 9.97 12.01 -5.29
CA ARG A 93 10.17 12.04 -3.83
C ARG A 93 9.03 12.76 -3.11
N GLN A 94 8.59 13.88 -3.64
CA GLN A 94 7.54 14.71 -3.03
C GLN A 94 6.17 14.06 -3.15
N ASP A 95 5.91 13.41 -4.27
CA ASP A 95 4.67 12.66 -4.48
C ASP A 95 4.51 11.57 -3.42
N ARG A 96 5.59 10.82 -3.14
CA ARG A 96 5.54 9.76 -2.15
C ARG A 96 5.49 10.27 -0.71
N LYS A 97 6.03 11.44 -0.46
CA LYS A 97 6.04 12.05 0.88
C LYS A 97 4.66 12.47 1.36
N SER A 98 3.75 12.77 0.46
CA SER A 98 2.37 13.16 0.81
C SER A 98 1.58 12.03 1.48
N VAL A 99 2.12 10.84 1.53
CA VAL A 99 1.48 9.66 2.11
C VAL A 99 1.54 9.64 3.64
N VAL A 100 2.34 10.45 4.22
CA VAL A 100 2.53 10.47 5.68
C VAL A 100 1.35 11.10 6.41
#